data_5e793bafa8bf24990eb0557141409a7e
#
_entry.id   5e793bafa8bf24990eb0557141409a7e
#
_cell.length_a   1.000
_cell.length_b   1.000
_cell.length_c   1.000
_cell.angle_alpha   90.00
_cell.angle_beta   90.00
_cell.angle_gamma   90.00
#
_symmetry.space_group_name_H-M   'P 1'
#
loop_
_entity.id
_entity.type
_entity.pdbx_description
1 polymer ?
#
loop_
_entity_poly.entity_id
_entity_poly.type
_entity_poly.pdbx_seq_one_letter_code
_entity_poly.pdbx_strand_id
1 'polypeptide(L)'
;MIEKAVIDAQVLFYFHYNYQKIPPILQQLKKKVINGEITVILPTIAIAELLWKMRKAGKTSAFEEALNRWERSENIIIDDLGITIIKLMVKNAKSHELHDEIIAMTCKKHDINIIYSNDKKFKEIFNLQLRSW
;
A
#
# COMPACT_ATOMS: atom_id res chain seq x y z
N MET A 1 0.13 17.08 -13.38
CA MET A 1 -0.50 16.56 -12.16
C MET A 1 0.23 15.30 -11.69
N ILE A 2 0.55 15.20 -10.42
CA ILE A 2 1.25 14.03 -9.87
C ILE A 2 0.26 12.88 -9.72
N GLU A 3 0.60 11.72 -10.24
CA GLU A 3 -0.19 10.51 -10.07
C GLU A 3 -0.20 10.07 -8.60
N LYS A 4 -1.31 9.52 -8.14
CA LYS A 4 -1.44 8.98 -6.78
C LYS A 4 -1.89 7.52 -6.86
N ALA A 5 -1.33 6.69 -6.02
CA ALA A 5 -1.67 5.27 -5.94
C ALA A 5 -1.61 4.79 -4.50
N VAL A 6 -2.46 3.80 -4.19
CA VAL A 6 -2.36 3.06 -2.94
C VAL A 6 -1.52 1.81 -3.20
N ILE A 7 -0.73 1.40 -2.22
CA ILE A 7 0.04 0.16 -2.34
C ILE A 7 -0.38 -0.85 -1.27
N ASP A 8 -0.45 -2.11 -1.69
CA ASP A 8 -0.74 -3.24 -0.82
C ASP A 8 0.53 -3.71 -0.10
N ALA A 9 0.37 -4.50 0.96
CA ALA A 9 1.48 -5.04 1.73
C ALA A 9 2.48 -5.84 0.88
N GLN A 10 2.01 -6.51 -0.17
CA GLN A 10 2.88 -7.26 -1.09
C GLN A 10 3.99 -6.40 -1.69
N VAL A 11 3.68 -5.14 -2.01
CA VAL A 11 4.67 -4.20 -2.54
C VAL A 11 5.76 -3.93 -1.50
N LEU A 12 5.35 -3.73 -0.24
CA LEU A 12 6.29 -3.51 0.86
C LEU A 12 7.17 -4.73 1.11
N PHE A 13 6.61 -5.95 0.95
CA PHE A 13 7.38 -7.18 1.10
C PHE A 13 8.53 -7.23 0.07
N TYR A 14 8.26 -6.88 -1.18
CA TYR A 14 9.32 -6.84 -2.20
C TYR A 14 10.39 -5.81 -1.88
N PHE A 15 10.03 -4.63 -1.43
CA PHE A 15 11.01 -3.57 -1.19
C PHE A 15 11.83 -3.76 0.09
N HIS A 16 11.27 -4.43 1.10
CA HIS A 16 11.89 -4.46 2.43
C HIS A 16 12.18 -5.85 2.99
N TYR A 17 11.51 -6.88 2.48
CA TYR A 17 11.69 -8.24 2.95
C TYR A 17 12.34 -9.13 1.90
N ASN A 18 11.93 -9.02 0.65
CA ASN A 18 12.36 -9.91 -0.43
C ASN A 18 12.87 -9.11 -1.64
N TYR A 19 13.69 -8.10 -1.38
CA TYR A 19 14.13 -7.10 -2.37
C TYR A 19 14.89 -7.68 -3.57
N GLN A 20 15.43 -8.89 -3.46
CA GLN A 20 16.20 -9.51 -4.55
C GLN A 20 15.33 -9.96 -5.73
N LYS A 21 14.02 -9.98 -5.54
CA LYS A 21 13.06 -10.46 -6.53
C LYS A 21 12.09 -9.37 -7.01
N ILE A 22 12.50 -8.12 -6.94
CA ILE A 22 11.61 -7.00 -7.28
C ILE A 22 11.22 -7.04 -8.76
N PRO A 23 9.92 -7.20 -9.07
CA PRO A 23 9.44 -7.17 -10.47
C PRO A 23 9.69 -5.82 -11.15
N PRO A 24 9.83 -5.79 -12.48
CA PRO A 24 10.10 -4.54 -13.20
C PRO A 24 9.10 -3.42 -12.94
N ILE A 25 7.81 -3.72 -12.83
CA ILE A 25 6.79 -2.71 -12.55
C ILE A 25 7.01 -2.04 -11.19
N LEU A 26 7.47 -2.78 -10.20
CA LEU A 26 7.78 -2.25 -8.88
C LEU A 26 9.11 -1.49 -8.85
N GLN A 27 10.08 -1.91 -9.67
CA GLN A 27 11.31 -1.14 -9.85
C GLN A 27 10.99 0.24 -10.44
N GLN A 28 10.08 0.29 -11.41
CA GLN A 28 9.62 1.55 -12.00
C GLN A 28 8.86 2.40 -10.98
N LEU A 29 8.02 1.78 -10.15
CA LEU A 29 7.32 2.48 -9.08
C LEU A 29 8.30 3.16 -8.14
N LYS A 30 9.34 2.45 -7.72
CA LYS A 30 10.38 3.00 -6.85
C LYS A 30 11.03 4.23 -7.46
N LYS A 31 11.38 4.17 -8.75
CA LYS A 31 11.97 5.30 -9.47
C LYS A 31 11.02 6.50 -9.52
N LYS A 32 9.75 6.25 -9.78
CA LYS A 32 8.74 7.31 -9.84
C LYS A 32 8.58 8.01 -8.49
N VAL A 33 8.59 7.24 -7.40
CA VAL A 33 8.50 7.81 -6.04
C VAL A 33 9.73 8.67 -5.75
N ILE A 34 10.93 8.17 -6.04
CA ILE A 34 12.18 8.90 -5.82
C ILE A 34 12.20 10.21 -6.63
N ASN A 35 11.70 10.17 -7.86
CA ASN A 35 11.68 11.32 -8.75
C ASN A 35 10.51 12.29 -8.51
N GLY A 36 9.63 12.00 -7.55
CA GLY A 36 8.48 12.83 -7.29
C GLY A 36 7.37 12.76 -8.35
N GLU A 37 7.39 11.74 -9.19
CA GLU A 37 6.41 11.56 -10.26
C GLU A 37 5.10 10.92 -9.78
N ILE A 38 5.14 10.26 -8.63
CA ILE A 38 3.99 9.61 -8.03
C ILE A 38 4.02 9.81 -6.52
N THR A 39 2.84 9.99 -5.93
CA THR A 39 2.64 9.95 -4.49
C THR A 39 1.97 8.62 -4.13
N VAL A 40 2.55 7.89 -3.20
CA VAL A 40 1.95 6.63 -2.74
C VAL A 40 1.34 6.79 -1.36
N ILE A 41 0.21 6.14 -1.18
CA ILE A 41 -0.48 6.07 0.11
C ILE A 41 -0.18 4.69 0.70
N LEU A 42 0.38 4.69 1.92
CA LEU A 42 0.65 3.48 2.69
C LEU A 42 -0.43 3.32 3.76
N PRO A 43 -1.38 2.39 3.57
CA PRO A 43 -2.32 2.09 4.65
C PRO A 43 -1.56 1.47 5.84
N THR A 44 -1.86 1.91 7.06
CA THR A 44 -1.16 1.39 8.24
C THR A 44 -1.36 -0.11 8.41
N ILE A 45 -2.47 -0.68 7.92
CA ILE A 45 -2.66 -2.12 7.97
C ILE A 45 -1.61 -2.87 7.13
N ALA A 46 -1.23 -2.32 5.98
CA ALA A 46 -0.16 -2.90 5.16
C ALA A 46 1.20 -2.79 5.85
N ILE A 47 1.45 -1.67 6.53
CA ILE A 47 2.67 -1.46 7.32
C ILE A 47 2.74 -2.45 8.46
N ALA A 48 1.62 -2.69 9.14
CA ALA A 48 1.54 -3.65 10.26
C ALA A 48 1.84 -5.08 9.79
N GLU A 49 1.35 -5.46 8.61
CA GLU A 49 1.65 -6.77 8.03
C GLU A 49 3.16 -6.92 7.73
N LEU A 50 3.78 -5.87 7.23
CA LEU A 50 5.23 -5.88 6.98
C LEU A 50 6.00 -6.00 8.30
N LEU A 51 5.62 -5.23 9.33
CA LEU A 51 6.25 -5.33 10.64
C LEU A 51 6.17 -6.75 11.18
N TRP A 52 4.99 -7.36 11.12
CA TRP A 52 4.77 -8.72 11.58
C TRP A 52 5.73 -9.70 10.89
N LYS A 53 5.86 -9.59 9.58
CA LYS A 53 6.73 -10.45 8.79
C LYS A 53 8.21 -10.22 9.10
N MET A 54 8.63 -8.97 9.18
CA MET A 54 10.02 -8.62 9.47
C MET A 54 10.43 -8.97 10.90
N ARG A 55 9.51 -8.84 11.86
CA ARG A 55 9.75 -9.25 13.25
C ARG A 55 10.07 -10.74 13.32
N LYS A 56 9.30 -11.58 12.62
CA LYS A 56 9.56 -13.02 12.57
C LYS A 56 10.92 -13.36 11.97
N ALA A 57 11.40 -12.53 11.07
CA ALA A 57 12.68 -12.72 10.40
C ALA A 57 13.85 -12.05 11.14
N GLY A 58 13.61 -11.44 12.32
CA GLY A 58 14.65 -10.74 13.08
C GLY A 58 15.12 -9.45 12.45
N LYS A 59 14.27 -8.80 11.63
CA LYS A 59 14.62 -7.60 10.86
C LYS A 59 13.93 -6.33 11.37
N THR A 60 13.65 -6.25 12.65
CA THR A 60 12.92 -5.11 13.24
C THR A 60 13.67 -3.79 13.05
N SER A 61 15.01 -3.80 13.17
CA SER A 61 15.78 -2.57 12.95
C SER A 61 15.67 -2.03 11.53
N ALA A 62 15.70 -2.92 10.54
CA ALA A 62 15.51 -2.54 9.14
C ALA A 62 14.11 -1.96 8.91
N PHE A 63 13.10 -2.51 9.57
CA PHE A 63 11.74 -1.97 9.51
C PHE A 63 11.68 -0.55 10.10
N GLU A 64 12.30 -0.33 11.27
CA GLU A 64 12.31 0.99 11.89
C GLU A 64 12.96 2.04 10.97
N GLU A 65 14.05 1.69 10.33
CA GLU A 65 14.71 2.57 9.36
C GLU A 65 13.78 2.92 8.18
N ALA A 66 13.07 1.93 7.65
CA ALA A 66 12.13 2.14 6.57
C ALA A 66 10.98 3.07 7.02
N LEU A 67 10.41 2.82 8.19
CA LEU A 67 9.34 3.64 8.72
C LEU A 67 9.77 5.11 8.87
N ASN A 68 10.97 5.33 9.41
CA ASN A 68 11.51 6.69 9.56
C ASN A 68 11.68 7.38 8.21
N ARG A 69 12.13 6.65 7.17
CA ARG A 69 12.23 7.23 5.83
C ARG A 69 10.87 7.60 5.26
N TRP A 70 9.86 6.75 5.44
CA TRP A 70 8.52 7.04 4.94
C TRP A 70 7.94 8.29 5.59
N GLU A 71 8.10 8.42 6.91
CA GLU A 71 7.58 9.59 7.64
C GLU A 71 8.21 10.90 7.19
N ARG A 72 9.43 10.85 6.65
CA ARG A 72 10.15 12.04 6.17
C ARG A 72 9.97 12.31 4.69
N SER A 73 9.36 11.41 3.95
CA SER A 73 9.20 11.54 2.50
C SER A 73 7.96 12.35 2.16
N GLU A 74 8.11 13.32 1.27
CA GLU A 74 6.99 14.13 0.77
C GLU A 74 6.06 13.33 -0.16
N ASN A 75 6.57 12.27 -0.79
CA ASN A 75 5.85 11.50 -1.77
C ASN A 75 5.26 10.21 -1.21
N ILE A 76 5.34 10.02 0.09
CA ILE A 76 4.77 8.86 0.79
C ILE A 76 3.88 9.39 1.91
N ILE A 77 2.61 9.03 1.86
CA ILE A 77 1.62 9.41 2.85
C ILE A 77 1.20 8.16 3.61
N ILE A 78 1.38 8.17 4.92
CA ILE A 78 0.91 7.09 5.79
C ILE A 78 -0.52 7.42 6.19
N ASP A 79 -1.45 6.49 5.93
CA ASP A 79 -2.87 6.69 6.24
C ASP A 79 -3.33 5.71 7.32
N ASP A 80 -3.84 6.26 8.40
CA ASP A 80 -4.35 5.49 9.53
C ASP A 80 -5.74 4.92 9.25
N LEU A 81 -6.01 3.74 9.80
CA LEU A 81 -7.37 3.22 9.86
C LEU A 81 -8.17 4.08 10.84
N GLY A 82 -8.99 4.96 10.30
CA GLY A 82 -9.81 5.88 11.10
C GLY A 82 -11.30 5.67 10.86
N ILE A 83 -12.10 6.51 11.53
CA ILE A 83 -13.56 6.40 11.46
C ILE A 83 -14.11 6.59 10.04
N THR A 84 -13.45 7.42 9.23
CA THR A 84 -13.87 7.63 7.84
C THR A 84 -13.85 6.33 7.05
N ILE A 85 -12.80 5.54 7.20
CA ILE A 85 -12.70 4.24 6.52
C ILE A 85 -13.78 3.28 7.02
N ILE A 86 -14.02 3.24 8.33
CA ILE A 86 -15.08 2.41 8.92
C ILE A 86 -16.44 2.78 8.32
N LYS A 87 -16.75 4.07 8.23
CA LYS A 87 -18.01 4.53 7.63
C LYS A 87 -18.13 4.13 6.16
N LEU A 88 -17.04 4.22 5.41
CA LEU A 88 -17.02 3.78 4.02
C LEU A 88 -17.25 2.27 3.90
N MET A 89 -16.69 1.48 4.80
CA MET A 89 -16.93 0.04 4.83
C MET A 89 -18.40 -0.31 5.04
N VAL A 90 -19.06 0.41 5.93
CA VAL A 90 -20.51 0.20 6.17
C VAL A 90 -21.33 0.41 4.90
N LYS A 91 -20.99 1.44 4.12
CA LYS A 91 -21.73 1.78 2.90
C LYS A 91 -21.37 0.91 1.70
N ASN A 92 -20.16 0.37 1.66
CA ASN A 92 -19.58 -0.25 0.48
C ASN A 92 -19.10 -1.69 0.71
N ALA A 93 -19.58 -2.34 1.76
CA ALA A 93 -19.18 -3.71 2.09
C ALA A 93 -19.47 -4.66 0.93
N LYS A 94 -18.43 -5.21 0.31
CA LYS A 94 -18.52 -6.10 -0.85
C LYS A 94 -17.61 -7.31 -0.77
N SER A 95 -16.74 -7.36 0.24
CA SER A 95 -15.78 -8.43 0.38
C SER A 95 -15.93 -9.07 1.76
N HIS A 96 -15.51 -10.33 1.88
CA HIS A 96 -15.43 -11.01 3.15
C HIS A 96 -14.05 -10.91 3.78
N GLU A 97 -13.11 -10.21 3.10
CA GLU A 97 -11.74 -10.05 3.53
C GLU A 97 -11.52 -8.66 4.12
N LEU A 98 -11.30 -8.61 5.43
CA LEU A 98 -11.18 -7.35 6.16
C LEU A 98 -10.05 -6.45 5.63
N HIS A 99 -8.87 -7.03 5.40
CA HIS A 99 -7.71 -6.26 4.98
C HIS A 99 -7.93 -5.64 3.60
N ASP A 100 -8.50 -6.39 2.68
CA ASP A 100 -8.80 -5.91 1.32
C ASP A 100 -9.80 -4.76 1.34
N GLU A 101 -10.83 -4.86 2.18
CA GLU A 101 -11.81 -3.77 2.31
C GLU A 101 -11.17 -2.50 2.85
N ILE A 102 -10.33 -2.61 3.88
CA ILE A 102 -9.65 -1.45 4.45
C ILE A 102 -8.80 -0.76 3.39
N ILE A 103 -8.04 -1.53 2.62
CA ILE A 103 -7.18 -0.98 1.57
C ILE A 103 -8.01 -0.35 0.45
N ALA A 104 -9.08 -1.01 0.02
CA ALA A 104 -9.97 -0.47 -1.01
C ALA A 104 -10.66 0.82 -0.54
N MET A 105 -11.09 0.88 0.72
CA MET A 105 -11.69 2.09 1.26
C MET A 105 -10.68 3.20 1.48
N THR A 106 -9.42 2.88 1.68
CA THR A 106 -8.34 3.87 1.66
C THR A 106 -8.24 4.54 0.30
N CYS A 107 -8.35 3.78 -0.78
CA CYS A 107 -8.44 4.34 -2.13
C CYS A 107 -9.62 5.30 -2.25
N LYS A 108 -10.77 4.89 -1.78
CA LYS A 108 -11.99 5.70 -1.88
C LYS A 108 -11.89 6.97 -1.05
N LYS A 109 -11.35 6.89 0.16
CA LYS A 109 -11.13 8.04 1.03
C LYS A 109 -10.30 9.12 0.36
N HIS A 110 -9.27 8.74 -0.37
CA HIS A 110 -8.35 9.65 -1.04
C HIS A 110 -8.73 9.96 -2.49
N ASP A 111 -9.87 9.44 -2.95
CA ASP A 111 -10.31 9.57 -4.35
C ASP A 111 -9.24 9.08 -5.33
N ILE A 112 -8.66 7.93 -5.00
CA ILE A 112 -7.61 7.28 -5.79
C ILE A 112 -8.17 6.00 -6.40
N ASN A 113 -7.94 5.81 -7.69
CA ASN A 113 -8.43 4.65 -8.44
C ASN A 113 -7.34 3.62 -8.76
N ILE A 114 -6.09 3.89 -8.41
CA ILE A 114 -4.94 3.07 -8.77
C ILE A 114 -4.41 2.36 -7.54
N ILE A 115 -4.22 1.03 -7.65
CA ILE A 115 -3.61 0.23 -6.59
C ILE A 115 -2.53 -0.68 -7.19
N TYR A 116 -1.40 -0.80 -6.52
CA TYR A 116 -0.36 -1.76 -6.83
C TYR A 116 -0.53 -2.99 -5.95
N SER A 117 -0.93 -4.10 -6.55
CA SER A 117 -1.17 -5.38 -5.87
C SER A 117 -1.28 -6.49 -6.89
N ASN A 118 -1.09 -7.74 -6.46
CA ASN A 118 -1.38 -8.92 -7.29
C ASN A 118 -2.76 -9.52 -7.00
N ASP A 119 -3.51 -8.94 -6.06
CA ASP A 119 -4.83 -9.47 -5.72
C ASP A 119 -5.88 -8.95 -6.70
N LYS A 120 -6.40 -9.85 -7.53
CA LYS A 120 -7.42 -9.53 -8.54
C LYS A 120 -8.73 -9.01 -7.95
N LYS A 121 -8.99 -9.26 -6.67
CA LYS A 121 -10.21 -8.79 -6.01
C LYS A 121 -10.34 -7.26 -6.05
N PHE A 122 -9.23 -6.54 -6.02
CA PHE A 122 -9.28 -5.08 -6.10
C PHE A 122 -9.88 -4.61 -7.42
N LYS A 123 -9.64 -5.31 -8.51
CA LYS A 123 -10.27 -5.02 -9.79
C LYS A 123 -11.69 -5.58 -9.87
N GLU A 124 -11.86 -6.85 -9.52
CA GLU A 124 -13.13 -7.56 -9.73
C GLU A 124 -14.24 -7.12 -8.78
N ILE A 125 -13.90 -6.87 -7.51
CA ILE A 125 -14.88 -6.52 -6.48
C ILE A 125 -14.99 -5.01 -6.30
N PHE A 126 -13.85 -4.30 -6.28
CA PHE A 126 -13.80 -2.89 -5.94
C PHE A 126 -13.65 -1.96 -7.15
N ASN A 127 -13.53 -2.53 -8.35
CA ASN A 127 -13.43 -1.80 -9.61
C ASN A 127 -12.28 -0.78 -9.62
N LEU A 128 -11.15 -1.14 -9.03
CA LEU A 128 -9.95 -0.32 -9.04
C LEU A 128 -9.06 -0.66 -10.25
N GLN A 129 -8.27 0.30 -10.68
CA GLN A 129 -7.23 0.06 -11.68
C GLN A 129 -6.07 -0.66 -11.03
N LEU A 130 -5.95 -1.95 -11.28
CA LEU A 130 -4.96 -2.81 -10.68
C LEU A 130 -3.67 -2.81 -11.50
N ARG A 131 -2.56 -2.44 -10.86
CA ARG A 131 -1.21 -2.57 -11.43
C ARG A 131 -0.52 -3.74 -10.74
N SER A 132 -0.45 -4.85 -11.46
CA SER A 132 0.06 -6.12 -10.95
C SER A 132 1.33 -6.54 -11.71
N TRP A 133 1.96 -7.59 -11.21
CA TRP A 133 3.21 -8.12 -11.77
C TRP A 133 3.21 -9.65 -11.84
#